data_08a1f8f10385cf2dd512d6269fbc9d08
#
_entry.id   08a1f8f10385cf2dd512d6269fbc9d08
#
_cell.length_a   1.000
_cell.length_b   1.000
_cell.length_c   1.000
_cell.angle_alpha   90.00
_cell.angle_beta   90.00
_cell.angle_gamma   90.00
#
_symmetry.space_group_name_H-M   'P 1'
#
loop_
_entity.id
_entity.type
_entity.pdbx_description
1 polymer ?
#
loop_
_entity_poly.entity_id
_entity_poly.type
_entity_poly.pdbx_seq_one_letter_code
_entity_poly.pdbx_strand_id
1 'polypeptide(L)'
;MLTWINGRAGDTIHVKDRGLHYGDGAFETMRVRRGAVRFLDYHLERLADTCLRLEIKAPDGARLRNEIGRIAALRAEGVVKLIVTRGIGERGYRLTGRERCTRVISLHPLTGAARGAALPKRVRLCTMRLGINETLAGLKTLNRLESVLARAEWTDTSIWEGLMRDTDDNIVCGTMSNLFMRRASRLVTPKVDRCGIAGVMRRWVLEQASGLDLEAAEGRLRWEDLTAADEVFMTNAVVGIVPIAQLQRGRAKHRLVQWSTANQLCGLLERQ
;
A
#
# COMPACT_ATOMS: atom_id res chain seq x y z
N MET A 1 -17.49 10.03 8.60
CA MET A 1 -17.13 8.83 7.81
C MET A 1 -18.44 8.26 7.26
N LEU A 2 -18.52 7.99 5.96
CA LEU A 2 -19.66 7.29 5.36
C LEU A 2 -19.24 5.84 5.09
N THR A 3 -20.04 4.88 5.55
CA THR A 3 -19.71 3.45 5.39
C THR A 3 -20.89 2.69 4.79
N TRP A 4 -20.60 1.82 3.84
CA TRP A 4 -21.54 0.87 3.27
C TRP A 4 -21.06 -0.55 3.53
N ILE A 5 -21.98 -1.41 3.97
CA ILE A 5 -21.73 -2.83 4.18
C ILE A 5 -22.63 -3.61 3.23
N ASN A 6 -22.03 -4.43 2.37
CA ASN A 6 -22.74 -5.19 1.34
C ASN A 6 -23.67 -4.33 0.46
N GLY A 7 -23.27 -3.07 0.20
CA GLY A 7 -23.99 -2.12 -0.65
C GLY A 7 -25.10 -1.33 0.05
N ARG A 8 -25.22 -1.41 1.38
CA ARG A 8 -26.18 -0.63 2.20
C ARG A 8 -25.44 0.19 3.23
N ALA A 9 -25.96 1.36 3.55
CA ALA A 9 -25.41 2.16 4.66
C ALA A 9 -25.47 1.36 5.97
N GLY A 10 -24.36 1.39 6.73
CA GLY A 10 -24.23 0.65 7.97
C GLY A 10 -22.84 0.77 8.56
N ASP A 11 -22.69 0.44 9.84
CA ASP A 11 -21.46 0.57 10.63
C ASP A 11 -21.11 -0.71 11.44
N THR A 12 -21.91 -1.77 11.31
CA THR A 12 -21.76 -3.02 12.07
C THR A 12 -21.52 -4.22 11.14
N ILE A 13 -20.62 -5.09 11.54
CA ILE A 13 -20.41 -6.41 10.92
C ILE A 13 -20.77 -7.49 11.93
N HIS A 14 -21.10 -8.67 11.43
CA HIS A 14 -21.44 -9.79 12.29
C HIS A 14 -20.24 -10.27 13.10
N VAL A 15 -20.42 -10.58 14.40
CA VAL A 15 -19.34 -11.00 15.30
C VAL A 15 -18.60 -12.26 14.82
N LYS A 16 -19.28 -13.15 14.08
CA LYS A 16 -18.68 -14.36 13.47
C LYS A 16 -17.99 -14.11 12.13
N ASP A 17 -17.79 -12.85 11.70
CA ASP A 17 -17.06 -12.56 10.48
C ASP A 17 -15.59 -13.00 10.61
N ARG A 18 -15.10 -13.81 9.67
CA ARG A 18 -13.76 -14.36 9.70
C ARG A 18 -12.66 -13.31 9.55
N GLY A 19 -12.99 -12.18 8.92
CA GLY A 19 -12.09 -11.02 8.88
C GLY A 19 -11.79 -10.46 10.27
N LEU A 20 -12.79 -10.47 11.18
CA LEU A 20 -12.61 -10.07 12.57
C LEU A 20 -11.80 -11.10 13.37
N HIS A 21 -12.11 -12.41 13.19
CA HIS A 21 -11.47 -13.47 13.98
C HIS A 21 -10.04 -13.80 13.55
N TYR A 22 -9.76 -13.76 12.25
CA TYR A 22 -8.53 -14.33 11.68
C TYR A 22 -7.77 -13.37 10.75
N GLY A 23 -8.32 -12.18 10.49
CA GLY A 23 -7.81 -11.35 9.40
C GLY A 23 -8.00 -12.00 8.01
N ASP A 24 -9.00 -12.91 7.88
CA ASP A 24 -9.29 -13.68 6.67
C ASP A 24 -9.98 -12.78 5.63
N GLY A 25 -9.15 -12.03 4.89
CA GLY A 25 -9.63 -11.04 3.93
C GLY A 25 -8.53 -10.16 3.36
N ALA A 26 -8.95 -9.28 2.48
CA ALA A 26 -8.14 -8.32 1.74
C ALA A 26 -8.68 -6.89 1.91
N PHE A 27 -7.84 -5.90 1.63
CA PHE A 27 -8.29 -4.51 1.62
C PHE A 27 -7.62 -3.68 0.54
N GLU A 28 -8.29 -2.62 0.13
CA GLU A 28 -7.77 -1.58 -0.73
C GLU A 28 -7.92 -0.21 -0.08
N THR A 29 -7.00 0.71 -0.41
CA THR A 29 -7.06 2.10 0.02
C THR A 29 -6.77 2.97 -1.20
N MET A 30 -7.75 3.71 -1.63
CA MET A 30 -7.81 4.33 -2.95
C MET A 30 -7.96 5.84 -2.81
N ARG A 31 -7.16 6.60 -3.54
CA ARG A 31 -7.31 8.06 -3.62
C ARG A 31 -8.51 8.43 -4.48
N VAL A 32 -9.37 9.30 -3.96
CA VAL A 32 -10.41 9.99 -4.73
C VAL A 32 -9.87 11.34 -5.17
N ARG A 33 -10.00 11.63 -6.47
CA ARG A 33 -9.69 12.93 -7.06
C ARG A 33 -10.79 13.29 -8.05
N ARG A 34 -11.34 14.50 -7.95
CA ARG A 34 -12.47 14.99 -8.78
C ARG A 34 -13.67 14.03 -8.78
N GLY A 35 -13.97 13.42 -7.64
CA GLY A 35 -15.09 12.49 -7.49
C GLY A 35 -14.87 11.10 -8.06
N ALA A 36 -13.68 10.77 -8.57
CA ALA A 36 -13.34 9.46 -9.12
C ALA A 36 -12.14 8.83 -8.39
N VAL A 37 -12.10 7.51 -8.33
CA VAL A 37 -10.97 6.76 -7.78
C VAL A 37 -9.86 6.67 -8.81
N ARG A 38 -8.66 7.11 -8.44
CA ARG A 38 -7.46 6.98 -9.27
C ARG A 38 -6.99 5.51 -9.29
N PHE A 39 -6.62 5.00 -10.47
CA PHE A 39 -6.13 3.62 -10.66
C PHE A 39 -7.13 2.54 -10.22
N LEU A 40 -8.43 2.78 -10.38
CA LEU A 40 -9.45 1.84 -9.93
C LEU A 40 -9.23 0.44 -10.50
N ASP A 41 -8.84 0.30 -11.77
CA ASP A 41 -8.60 -0.99 -12.42
C ASP A 41 -7.46 -1.75 -11.73
N TYR A 42 -6.31 -1.11 -11.46
CA TYR A 42 -5.19 -1.74 -10.76
C TYR A 42 -5.57 -2.19 -9.34
N HIS A 43 -6.42 -1.42 -8.66
CA HIS A 43 -6.93 -1.80 -7.33
C HIS A 43 -7.84 -3.02 -7.40
N LEU A 44 -8.75 -3.08 -8.38
CA LEU A 44 -9.66 -4.20 -8.55
C LEU A 44 -8.93 -5.47 -9.01
N GLU A 45 -7.96 -5.34 -9.91
CA GLU A 45 -7.10 -6.45 -10.34
C GLU A 45 -6.31 -7.03 -9.15
N ARG A 46 -5.65 -6.19 -8.34
CA ARG A 46 -4.93 -6.66 -7.13
C ARG A 46 -5.87 -7.29 -6.11
N LEU A 47 -7.05 -6.73 -5.91
CA LEU A 47 -8.05 -7.32 -5.02
C LEU A 47 -8.47 -8.70 -5.51
N ALA A 48 -8.73 -8.85 -6.82
CA ALA A 48 -9.12 -10.11 -7.42
C ALA A 48 -8.01 -11.16 -7.27
N ASP A 49 -6.74 -10.81 -7.55
CA ASP A 49 -5.59 -11.68 -7.33
C ASP A 49 -5.45 -12.08 -5.85
N THR A 50 -5.58 -11.11 -4.93
CA THR A 50 -5.52 -11.39 -3.49
C THR A 50 -6.65 -12.34 -3.06
N CYS A 51 -7.88 -12.12 -3.53
CA CYS A 51 -9.00 -12.99 -3.23
C CYS A 51 -8.81 -14.40 -3.81
N LEU A 52 -8.31 -14.50 -5.05
CA LEU A 52 -8.01 -15.78 -5.69
C LEU A 52 -6.99 -16.59 -4.88
N ARG A 53 -5.87 -15.97 -4.53
CA ARG A 53 -4.80 -16.65 -3.78
C ARG A 53 -5.17 -16.98 -2.33
N LEU A 54 -6.11 -16.25 -1.73
CA LEU A 54 -6.70 -16.57 -0.43
C LEU A 54 -7.90 -17.52 -0.55
N GLU A 55 -8.28 -17.97 -1.76
CA GLU A 55 -9.47 -18.79 -2.00
C GLU A 55 -10.76 -18.14 -1.46
N ILE A 56 -10.83 -16.81 -1.49
CA ILE A 56 -12.03 -16.06 -1.15
C ILE A 56 -12.86 -15.88 -2.42
N LYS A 57 -14.13 -16.27 -2.39
CA LYS A 57 -15.05 -15.98 -3.50
C LYS A 57 -15.18 -14.46 -3.67
N ALA A 58 -14.43 -13.92 -4.63
CA ALA A 58 -14.39 -12.49 -4.87
C ALA A 58 -15.79 -11.92 -5.17
N PRO A 59 -16.09 -10.69 -4.75
CA PRO A 59 -17.27 -9.98 -5.20
C PRO A 59 -17.18 -9.73 -6.71
N ASP A 60 -18.33 -9.63 -7.36
CA ASP A 60 -18.40 -9.24 -8.76
C ASP A 60 -17.73 -7.89 -9.02
N GLY A 61 -16.81 -7.84 -10.00
CA GLY A 61 -15.99 -6.67 -10.29
C GLY A 61 -16.81 -5.47 -10.81
N ALA A 62 -17.84 -5.70 -11.63
CA ALA A 62 -18.71 -4.63 -12.12
C ALA A 62 -19.53 -4.02 -10.98
N ARG A 63 -20.00 -4.86 -10.07
CA ARG A 63 -20.69 -4.43 -8.86
C ARG A 63 -19.78 -3.59 -7.97
N LEU A 64 -18.54 -4.04 -7.72
CA LEU A 64 -17.57 -3.27 -6.92
C LEU A 64 -17.26 -1.91 -7.55
N ARG A 65 -17.07 -1.88 -8.87
CA ARG A 65 -16.84 -0.64 -9.62
C ARG A 65 -17.99 0.35 -9.43
N ASN A 66 -19.22 -0.12 -9.52
CA ASN A 66 -20.43 0.71 -9.32
C ASN A 66 -20.50 1.21 -7.86
N GLU A 67 -20.38 0.32 -6.86
CA GLU A 67 -20.44 0.67 -5.44
C GLU A 67 -19.34 1.70 -5.08
N ILE A 68 -18.11 1.49 -5.54
CA ILE A 68 -16.96 2.40 -5.32
C ILE A 68 -17.19 3.74 -6.04
N GLY A 69 -17.62 3.73 -7.29
CA GLY A 69 -17.88 4.94 -8.06
C GLY A 69 -18.95 5.82 -7.40
N ARG A 70 -20.05 5.22 -6.96
CA ARG A 70 -21.14 5.93 -6.26
C ARG A 70 -20.67 6.58 -4.96
N ILE A 71 -19.88 5.89 -4.14
CA ILE A 71 -19.39 6.46 -2.87
C ILE A 71 -18.30 7.51 -3.10
N ALA A 72 -17.43 7.32 -4.10
CA ALA A 72 -16.38 8.27 -4.45
C ALA A 72 -16.95 9.60 -4.95
N ALA A 73 -18.02 9.57 -5.75
CA ALA A 73 -18.69 10.76 -6.29
C ALA A 73 -19.23 11.71 -5.20
N LEU A 74 -19.36 11.26 -3.95
CA LEU A 74 -19.84 12.08 -2.84
C LEU A 74 -18.78 13.08 -2.32
N ARG A 75 -17.53 13.00 -2.78
CA ARG A 75 -16.47 13.94 -2.44
C ARG A 75 -15.55 14.20 -3.63
N ALA A 76 -15.21 15.46 -3.89
CA ALA A 76 -14.21 15.80 -4.90
C ALA A 76 -12.83 15.23 -4.55
N GLU A 77 -12.47 15.26 -3.26
CA GLU A 77 -11.19 14.76 -2.73
C GLU A 77 -11.42 13.88 -1.50
N GLY A 78 -10.78 12.72 -1.46
CA GLY A 78 -10.96 11.80 -0.35
C GLY A 78 -10.15 10.51 -0.47
N VAL A 79 -10.48 9.58 0.39
CA VAL A 79 -9.92 8.23 0.39
C VAL A 79 -11.07 7.23 0.53
N VAL A 80 -11.19 6.32 -0.43
CA VAL A 80 -12.06 5.15 -0.30
C VAL A 80 -11.24 3.99 0.25
N LYS A 81 -11.70 3.39 1.34
CA LYS A 81 -11.19 2.12 1.85
C LYS A 81 -12.22 1.03 1.58
N LEU A 82 -11.80 -0.02 0.91
CA LEU A 82 -12.57 -1.24 0.68
C LEU A 82 -11.95 -2.37 1.50
N ILE A 83 -12.76 -3.09 2.26
CA ILE A 83 -12.40 -4.34 2.93
C ILE A 83 -13.29 -5.43 2.35
N VAL A 84 -12.69 -6.56 2.02
CA VAL A 84 -13.39 -7.79 1.64
C VAL A 84 -12.93 -8.89 2.57
N THR A 85 -13.85 -9.44 3.37
CA THR A 85 -13.56 -10.61 4.20
C THR A 85 -14.16 -11.86 3.55
N ARG A 86 -13.76 -13.04 4.01
CA ARG A 86 -14.44 -14.28 3.62
C ARG A 86 -15.90 -14.29 4.08
N GLY A 87 -16.27 -13.48 5.09
CA GLY A 87 -17.61 -13.39 5.65
C GLY A 87 -17.80 -14.23 6.91
N ILE A 88 -19.07 -14.51 7.21
CA ILE A 88 -19.46 -15.26 8.39
C ILE A 88 -19.07 -16.72 8.23
N GLY A 89 -18.42 -17.29 9.24
CA GLY A 89 -18.02 -18.69 9.26
C GLY A 89 -18.24 -19.36 10.62
N GLU A 90 -17.95 -20.66 10.66
CA GLU A 90 -17.95 -21.44 11.89
C GLU A 90 -16.65 -21.23 12.67
N ARG A 91 -16.60 -21.74 13.91
CA ARG A 91 -15.41 -21.72 14.76
C ARG A 91 -14.31 -22.57 14.13
N GLY A 92 -13.08 -22.06 14.17
CA GLY A 92 -11.89 -22.74 13.67
C GLY A 92 -11.55 -22.39 12.22
N TYR A 93 -10.52 -23.05 11.70
CA TYR A 93 -9.94 -22.68 10.40
C TYR A 93 -10.59 -23.37 9.21
N ARG A 94 -11.36 -24.45 9.46
CA ARG A 94 -12.03 -25.20 8.39
C ARG A 94 -13.01 -24.32 7.64
N LEU A 95 -12.93 -24.36 6.32
CA LEU A 95 -13.87 -23.70 5.43
C LEU A 95 -15.01 -24.67 5.11
N THR A 96 -16.23 -24.15 5.05
CA THR A 96 -17.44 -24.94 4.70
C THR A 96 -17.77 -24.86 3.22
N GLY A 97 -17.17 -23.89 2.50
CA GLY A 97 -17.48 -23.56 1.10
C GLY A 97 -18.79 -22.79 0.92
N ARG A 98 -19.48 -22.47 2.02
CA ARG A 98 -20.76 -21.72 2.02
C ARG A 98 -20.59 -20.25 2.39
N GLU A 99 -19.39 -19.84 2.78
CA GLU A 99 -19.10 -18.48 3.20
C GLU A 99 -19.42 -17.49 2.06
N ARG A 100 -20.04 -16.38 2.43
CA ARG A 100 -20.33 -15.27 1.52
C ARG A 100 -19.52 -14.07 1.97
N CYS A 101 -18.70 -13.53 1.10
CA CYS A 101 -17.83 -12.40 1.42
C CYS A 101 -18.63 -11.22 1.96
N THR A 102 -18.09 -10.57 3.01
CA THR A 102 -18.53 -9.28 3.48
C THR A 102 -17.72 -8.18 2.81
N ARG A 103 -18.38 -7.16 2.27
CA ARG A 103 -17.76 -5.97 1.70
C ARG A 103 -18.03 -4.77 2.58
N VAL A 104 -16.99 -4.08 2.99
CA VAL A 104 -17.10 -2.81 3.71
C VAL A 104 -16.42 -1.74 2.87
N ILE A 105 -17.17 -0.73 2.44
CA ILE A 105 -16.65 0.42 1.68
C ILE A 105 -16.85 1.66 2.53
N SER A 106 -15.77 2.37 2.84
CA SER A 106 -15.83 3.61 3.61
C SER A 106 -15.16 4.77 2.89
N LEU A 107 -15.78 5.95 2.96
CA LEU A 107 -15.27 7.20 2.41
C LEU A 107 -14.76 8.09 3.54
N HIS A 108 -13.50 8.46 3.46
CA HIS A 108 -12.80 9.29 4.42
C HIS A 108 -12.39 10.64 3.79
N PRO A 109 -12.34 11.72 4.57
CA PRO A 109 -11.73 12.96 4.12
C PRO A 109 -10.23 12.75 3.87
N LEU A 110 -9.68 13.48 2.93
CA LEU A 110 -8.25 13.56 2.75
C LEU A 110 -7.67 14.51 3.81
N THR A 111 -6.73 14.02 4.61
CA THR A 111 -6.11 14.79 5.71
C THR A 111 -4.60 14.91 5.52
N GLY A 112 -4.01 15.97 6.09
CA GLY A 112 -2.57 16.12 6.29
C GLY A 112 -1.73 16.16 5.00
N ALA A 113 -0.59 15.47 5.03
CA ALA A 113 0.45 15.48 4.00
C ALA A 113 0.03 14.93 2.62
N ALA A 114 -1.17 14.37 2.49
CA ALA A 114 -1.70 13.91 1.22
C ALA A 114 -2.32 15.05 0.37
N ARG A 115 -2.27 16.28 0.86
CA ARG A 115 -2.71 17.49 0.14
C ARG A 115 -1.48 18.26 -0.36
N GLY A 116 -1.19 18.21 -1.64
CA GLY A 116 -0.12 19.00 -2.29
C GLY A 116 1.10 18.18 -2.71
N ALA A 117 2.08 18.85 -3.35
CA ALA A 117 3.34 18.25 -3.74
C ALA A 117 4.08 17.71 -2.51
N ALA A 118 4.57 16.48 -2.60
CA ALA A 118 5.27 15.86 -1.49
C ALA A 118 6.66 16.50 -1.30
N LEU A 119 6.81 17.31 -0.26
CA LEU A 119 8.13 17.76 0.17
C LEU A 119 8.99 16.56 0.59
N PRO A 120 10.32 16.62 0.35
CA PRO A 120 11.23 15.55 0.75
C PRO A 120 11.13 15.22 2.25
N LYS A 121 11.05 13.94 2.58
CA LYS A 121 10.75 13.44 3.92
C LYS A 121 11.93 12.73 4.58
N ARG A 122 11.82 12.57 5.89
CA ARG A 122 12.74 11.76 6.71
C ARG A 122 12.10 10.40 6.95
N VAL A 123 12.91 9.35 6.81
CA VAL A 123 12.51 7.98 7.14
C VAL A 123 13.53 7.34 8.08
N ARG A 124 13.04 6.39 8.86
CA ARG A 124 13.89 5.61 9.76
C ARG A 124 13.87 4.13 9.42
N LEU A 125 14.92 3.41 9.76
CA LEU A 125 14.89 1.95 9.74
C LEU A 125 14.19 1.44 11.00
N CYS A 126 13.18 0.58 10.83
CA CYS A 126 12.48 -0.07 11.93
C CYS A 126 13.28 -1.23 12.52
N THR A 127 13.06 -1.48 13.80
CA THR A 127 13.53 -2.69 14.50
C THR A 127 12.68 -3.89 14.12
N MET A 128 11.35 -3.70 14.03
CA MET A 128 10.41 -4.71 13.58
C MET A 128 10.77 -5.23 12.20
N ARG A 129 10.73 -6.55 12.04
CA ARG A 129 11.00 -7.25 10.78
C ARG A 129 9.74 -7.87 10.24
N LEU A 130 9.69 -8.03 8.91
CA LEU A 130 8.65 -8.79 8.24
C LEU A 130 8.98 -10.28 8.28
N GLY A 131 8.03 -11.08 8.68
CA GLY A 131 8.11 -12.53 8.53
C GLY A 131 8.09 -12.91 7.05
N ILE A 132 8.91 -13.90 6.69
CA ILE A 132 8.93 -14.47 5.35
C ILE A 132 7.78 -15.46 5.23
N ASN A 133 6.90 -15.21 4.24
CA ASN A 133 5.82 -16.12 3.86
C ASN A 133 5.52 -15.95 2.38
N GLU A 134 6.11 -16.79 1.55
CA GLU A 134 6.01 -16.73 0.09
C GLU A 134 4.56 -16.91 -0.40
N THR A 135 3.75 -17.68 0.32
CA THR A 135 2.33 -17.88 -0.01
C THR A 135 1.52 -16.58 0.10
N LEU A 136 1.86 -15.71 1.07
CA LEU A 136 1.16 -14.44 1.31
C LEU A 136 1.91 -13.23 0.73
N ALA A 137 3.11 -13.42 0.21
CA ALA A 137 3.93 -12.37 -0.36
C ALA A 137 3.23 -11.66 -1.52
N GLY A 138 3.35 -10.33 -1.55
CA GLY A 138 2.71 -9.47 -2.54
C GLY A 138 1.25 -9.14 -2.24
N LEU A 139 0.54 -9.96 -1.44
CA LEU A 139 -0.88 -9.78 -1.15
C LEU A 139 -1.15 -8.62 -0.19
N LYS A 140 -2.31 -7.98 -0.39
CA LYS A 140 -2.80 -6.93 0.50
C LYS A 140 -3.88 -7.48 1.46
N THR A 141 -3.45 -8.40 2.34
CA THR A 141 -4.32 -9.06 3.33
C THR A 141 -4.65 -8.14 4.51
N LEU A 142 -5.60 -8.53 5.35
CA LEU A 142 -5.95 -7.80 6.59
C LEU A 142 -4.91 -7.97 7.72
N ASN A 143 -3.99 -8.93 7.62
CA ASN A 143 -2.96 -9.20 8.62
C ASN A 143 -1.85 -8.14 8.55
N ARG A 144 -1.96 -7.05 9.32
CA ARG A 144 -1.04 -5.90 9.31
C ARG A 144 -0.41 -5.60 10.66
N LEU A 145 -0.35 -6.57 11.59
CA LEU A 145 0.22 -6.35 12.92
C LEU A 145 1.70 -5.93 12.86
N GLU A 146 2.50 -6.52 11.97
CA GLU A 146 3.90 -6.10 11.78
C GLU A 146 4.01 -4.62 11.42
N SER A 147 3.16 -4.12 10.51
CA SER A 147 3.13 -2.70 10.15
C SER A 147 2.67 -1.81 11.31
N VAL A 148 1.71 -2.27 12.12
CA VAL A 148 1.22 -1.55 13.31
C VAL A 148 2.33 -1.46 14.36
N LEU A 149 3.00 -2.57 14.67
CA LEU A 149 4.11 -2.61 15.63
C LEU A 149 5.29 -1.78 15.16
N ALA A 150 5.67 -1.89 13.88
CA ALA A 150 6.72 -1.06 13.30
C ALA A 150 6.38 0.44 13.41
N ARG A 151 5.13 0.83 13.09
CA ARG A 151 4.72 2.25 13.19
C ARG A 151 4.72 2.77 14.63
N ALA A 152 4.51 1.91 15.62
CA ALA A 152 4.56 2.27 17.03
C ALA A 152 5.97 2.57 17.57
N GLU A 153 7.04 2.27 16.80
CA GLU A 153 8.42 2.49 17.23
C GLU A 153 8.83 3.97 17.34
N TRP A 154 8.02 4.91 16.86
CA TRP A 154 8.36 6.34 16.93
C TRP A 154 7.14 7.23 17.10
N THR A 155 7.34 8.29 17.86
CA THR A 155 6.38 9.40 18.08
C THR A 155 6.86 10.72 17.46
N ASP A 156 8.12 10.77 17.01
CA ASP A 156 8.70 11.95 16.34
C ASP A 156 7.96 12.23 15.03
N THR A 157 7.16 13.30 15.00
CA THR A 157 6.36 13.72 13.84
C THR A 157 7.19 14.16 12.63
N SER A 158 8.49 14.44 12.82
CA SER A 158 9.42 14.75 11.73
C SER A 158 9.83 13.52 10.91
N ILE A 159 9.64 12.31 11.44
CA ILE A 159 9.82 11.05 10.74
C ILE A 159 8.50 10.67 10.08
N TRP A 160 8.50 10.70 8.75
CA TRP A 160 7.30 10.43 7.96
C TRP A 160 6.97 8.94 7.88
N GLU A 161 8.00 8.08 7.74
CA GLU A 161 7.80 6.66 7.49
C GLU A 161 8.92 5.80 8.10
N GLY A 162 8.62 4.52 8.36
CA GLY A 162 9.57 3.53 8.80
C GLY A 162 9.87 2.51 7.70
N LEU A 163 11.14 2.29 7.38
CA LEU A 163 11.62 1.25 6.48
C LEU A 163 11.61 -0.10 7.21
N MET A 164 11.03 -1.12 6.60
CA MET A 164 10.95 -2.47 7.13
C MET A 164 11.88 -3.42 6.36
N ARG A 165 12.51 -4.33 7.08
CA ARG A 165 13.35 -5.41 6.55
C ARG A 165 12.68 -6.75 6.74
N ASP A 166 13.03 -7.71 5.89
CA ASP A 166 12.77 -9.12 6.16
C ASP A 166 13.74 -9.70 7.22
N THR A 167 13.59 -10.98 7.54
CA THR A 167 14.47 -11.68 8.50
C THR A 167 15.91 -11.84 7.99
N ASP A 168 16.14 -11.72 6.69
CA ASP A 168 17.46 -11.80 6.06
C ASP A 168 18.11 -10.42 5.85
N ASP A 169 17.59 -9.38 6.52
CA ASP A 169 18.06 -7.99 6.44
C ASP A 169 17.87 -7.30 5.08
N ASN A 170 17.09 -7.85 4.15
CA ASN A 170 16.72 -7.13 2.94
C ASN A 170 15.68 -6.06 3.25
N ILE A 171 15.89 -4.83 2.78
CA ILE A 171 14.88 -3.78 2.83
C ILE A 171 13.75 -4.15 1.86
N VAL A 172 12.51 -4.14 2.34
CA VAL A 172 11.35 -4.59 1.56
C VAL A 172 10.40 -3.43 1.22
N CYS A 173 10.00 -2.65 2.22
CA CYS A 173 8.98 -1.61 2.04
C CYS A 173 8.99 -0.62 3.22
N GLY A 174 8.09 0.36 3.20
CA GLY A 174 7.68 1.11 4.39
C GLY A 174 6.54 0.44 5.14
N THR A 175 6.12 1.00 6.28
CA THR A 175 4.96 0.48 7.02
C THR A 175 3.66 0.60 6.21
N MET A 176 3.57 1.57 5.29
CA MET A 176 2.40 1.81 4.43
C MET A 176 2.75 2.11 2.96
N SER A 177 4.01 1.94 2.54
CA SER A 177 4.52 2.38 1.24
C SER A 177 5.50 1.38 0.63
N ASN A 178 5.68 1.44 -0.71
CA ASN A 178 6.77 0.77 -1.39
C ASN A 178 7.95 1.73 -1.55
N LEU A 179 9.13 1.16 -1.76
CA LEU A 179 10.40 1.87 -1.86
C LEU A 179 10.96 1.76 -3.27
N PHE A 180 11.61 2.82 -3.74
CA PHE A 180 12.46 2.85 -4.92
C PHE A 180 13.78 3.53 -4.60
N MET A 181 14.85 3.05 -5.18
CA MET A 181 16.12 3.76 -5.25
C MET A 181 16.59 3.89 -6.68
N ARG A 182 17.27 5.00 -6.99
CA ARG A 182 17.93 5.21 -8.27
C ARG A 182 19.45 5.31 -8.07
N ARG A 183 20.19 4.69 -8.98
CA ARG A 183 21.64 4.85 -9.11
C ARG A 183 21.97 4.93 -10.59
N ALA A 184 22.48 6.07 -11.04
CA ALA A 184 22.63 6.42 -12.47
C ALA A 184 21.30 6.26 -13.24
N SER A 185 21.25 5.49 -14.32
CA SER A 185 20.03 5.16 -15.09
C SER A 185 19.20 4.04 -14.47
N ARG A 186 19.67 3.39 -13.41
CA ARG A 186 19.04 2.20 -12.86
C ARG A 186 18.05 2.56 -11.74
N LEU A 187 16.78 2.21 -11.92
CA LEU A 187 15.71 2.35 -10.92
C LEU A 187 15.37 0.98 -10.35
N VAL A 188 15.61 0.80 -9.04
CA VAL A 188 15.39 -0.50 -8.38
C VAL A 188 14.33 -0.38 -7.30
N THR A 189 13.42 -1.34 -7.26
CA THR A 189 12.46 -1.54 -6.17
C THR A 189 12.64 -2.93 -5.56
N PRO A 190 12.44 -3.09 -4.23
CA PRO A 190 12.52 -4.40 -3.61
C PRO A 190 11.58 -5.43 -4.23
N LYS A 191 12.05 -6.67 -4.37
CA LYS A 191 11.19 -7.82 -4.65
C LYS A 191 10.21 -8.04 -3.49
N VAL A 192 8.97 -8.38 -3.83
CA VAL A 192 7.91 -8.70 -2.86
C VAL A 192 7.43 -10.15 -3.01
N ASP A 193 8.36 -11.04 -3.33
CA ASP A 193 8.16 -12.47 -3.57
C ASP A 193 8.23 -13.32 -2.30
N ARG A 194 8.74 -12.78 -1.19
CA ARG A 194 8.86 -13.49 0.09
C ARG A 194 8.04 -12.82 1.21
N CYS A 195 7.82 -11.52 1.14
CA CYS A 195 7.00 -10.71 2.03
C CYS A 195 6.75 -9.34 1.41
N GLY A 196 5.98 -8.48 2.09
CA GLY A 196 5.61 -7.16 1.57
C GLY A 196 4.35 -7.16 0.71
N ILE A 197 4.03 -6.03 0.09
CA ILE A 197 2.83 -5.82 -0.73
C ILE A 197 3.22 -5.31 -2.11
N ALA A 198 2.68 -5.91 -3.17
CA ALA A 198 2.77 -5.43 -4.55
C ALA A 198 1.87 -4.19 -4.72
N GLY A 199 2.43 -2.99 -4.50
CA GLY A 199 1.67 -1.73 -4.50
C GLY A 199 1.17 -1.33 -5.89
N VAL A 200 -0.03 -0.75 -5.97
CA VAL A 200 -0.57 -0.17 -7.22
C VAL A 200 0.34 0.94 -7.74
N MET A 201 0.79 1.84 -6.87
CA MET A 201 1.76 2.87 -7.26
C MET A 201 3.13 2.32 -7.62
N ARG A 202 3.56 1.21 -6.99
CA ARG A 202 4.79 0.50 -7.38
C ARG A 202 4.69 0.00 -8.82
N ARG A 203 3.58 -0.65 -9.18
CA ARG A 203 3.30 -1.10 -10.55
C ARG A 203 3.35 0.08 -11.53
N TRP A 204 2.62 1.15 -11.22
CA TRP A 204 2.58 2.33 -12.08
C TRP A 204 3.97 2.95 -12.30
N VAL A 205 4.79 3.09 -11.25
CA VAL A 205 6.17 3.61 -11.39
C VAL A 205 7.02 2.72 -12.30
N LEU A 206 6.94 1.40 -12.16
CA LEU A 206 7.66 0.47 -13.03
C LEU A 206 7.26 0.63 -14.50
N GLU A 207 5.98 0.84 -14.78
CA GLU A 207 5.45 1.07 -16.13
C GLU A 207 5.88 2.43 -16.70
N GLN A 208 6.12 3.46 -15.86
CA GLN A 208 6.58 4.78 -16.33
C GLN A 208 8.09 4.87 -16.57
N ALA A 209 8.87 3.96 -16.03
CA ALA A 209 10.34 4.07 -15.99
C ALA A 209 10.99 4.19 -17.39
N SER A 210 10.50 3.43 -18.36
CA SER A 210 11.02 3.48 -19.74
C SER A 210 10.83 4.85 -20.41
N GLY A 211 9.73 5.53 -20.10
CA GLY A 211 9.46 6.89 -20.56
C GLY A 211 10.32 7.98 -19.90
N LEU A 212 11.14 7.60 -18.92
CA LEU A 212 12.07 8.47 -18.19
C LEU A 212 13.55 8.07 -18.44
N ASP A 213 13.81 7.26 -19.45
CA ASP A 213 15.13 6.70 -19.76
C ASP A 213 15.76 5.95 -18.58
N LEU A 214 14.93 5.25 -17.79
CA LEU A 214 15.37 4.47 -16.64
C LEU A 214 15.20 2.96 -16.87
N GLU A 215 16.22 2.21 -16.51
CA GLU A 215 16.19 0.76 -16.45
C GLU A 215 15.55 0.30 -15.13
N ALA A 216 14.26 -0.01 -15.17
CA ALA A 216 13.56 -0.49 -13.98
C ALA A 216 13.84 -1.97 -13.69
N ALA A 217 14.15 -2.28 -12.45
CA ALA A 217 14.39 -3.64 -11.98
C ALA A 217 13.80 -3.90 -10.61
N GLU A 218 13.46 -5.16 -10.34
CA GLU A 218 13.19 -5.66 -9.01
C GLU A 218 14.42 -6.37 -8.45
N GLY A 219 14.81 -6.03 -7.21
CA GLY A 219 16.04 -6.58 -6.61
C GLY A 219 15.95 -6.76 -5.09
N ARG A 220 16.95 -7.42 -4.51
CA ARG A 220 17.18 -7.39 -3.06
C ARG A 220 18.00 -6.15 -2.74
N LEU A 221 17.55 -5.36 -1.79
CA LEU A 221 18.22 -4.14 -1.36
C LEU A 221 18.65 -4.26 0.09
N ARG A 222 19.86 -3.80 0.36
CA ARG A 222 20.39 -3.65 1.72
C ARG A 222 20.41 -2.17 2.13
N TRP A 223 20.65 -1.91 3.39
CA TRP A 223 20.79 -0.54 3.87
C TRP A 223 21.87 0.24 3.14
N GLU A 224 22.98 -0.42 2.84
CA GLU A 224 24.15 0.13 2.16
C GLU A 224 23.81 0.58 0.73
N ASP A 225 22.91 -0.15 0.04
CA ASP A 225 22.43 0.24 -1.30
C ASP A 225 21.66 1.56 -1.25
N LEU A 226 20.85 1.76 -0.21
CA LEU A 226 20.09 3.00 -0.05
C LEU A 226 20.98 4.19 0.28
N THR A 227 22.04 3.99 1.07
CA THR A 227 23.00 5.06 1.40
C THR A 227 23.95 5.38 0.25
N ALA A 228 24.12 4.46 -0.70
CA ALA A 228 24.90 4.66 -1.93
C ALA A 228 24.04 5.12 -3.11
N ALA A 229 22.72 5.26 -2.93
CA ALA A 229 21.81 5.69 -3.98
C ALA A 229 21.94 7.21 -4.26
N ASP A 230 21.73 7.59 -5.52
CA ASP A 230 21.61 9.01 -5.90
C ASP A 230 20.28 9.58 -5.41
N GLU A 231 19.23 8.77 -5.43
CA GLU A 231 17.88 9.16 -5.07
C GLU A 231 17.11 8.00 -4.43
N VAL A 232 16.33 8.29 -3.41
CA VAL A 232 15.36 7.36 -2.80
C VAL A 232 14.02 8.04 -2.72
N PHE A 233 12.96 7.33 -3.08
CA PHE A 233 11.59 7.78 -2.90
C PHE A 233 10.67 6.63 -2.50
N MET A 234 9.54 6.97 -1.92
CA MET A 234 8.54 5.99 -1.50
C MET A 234 7.19 6.30 -2.12
N THR A 235 6.33 5.28 -2.23
CA THR A 235 5.06 5.41 -2.94
C THR A 235 3.91 4.72 -2.22
N ASN A 236 2.74 5.32 -2.24
CA ASN A 236 1.48 4.61 -2.00
C ASN A 236 0.32 5.28 -2.78
N ALA A 237 -0.82 4.58 -2.87
CA ALA A 237 -1.94 5.02 -3.69
C ALA A 237 -2.62 6.32 -3.20
N VAL A 238 -2.44 6.71 -1.93
CA VAL A 238 -3.06 7.90 -1.34
C VAL A 238 -2.20 9.14 -1.52
N VAL A 239 -0.92 9.06 -1.12
CA VAL A 239 0.02 10.21 -1.16
C VAL A 239 0.76 10.32 -2.49
N GLY A 240 0.75 9.29 -3.31
CA GLY A 240 1.51 9.27 -4.58
C GLY A 240 2.98 8.97 -4.36
N ILE A 241 3.85 9.82 -4.88
CA ILE A 241 5.32 9.73 -4.83
C ILE A 241 5.83 10.66 -3.73
N VAL A 242 6.71 10.17 -2.87
CA VAL A 242 7.30 10.95 -1.76
C VAL A 242 8.82 10.84 -1.82
N PRO A 243 9.53 11.90 -2.19
CA PRO A 243 10.99 11.93 -2.17
C PRO A 243 11.51 11.83 -0.74
N ILE A 244 12.68 11.21 -0.55
CA ILE A 244 13.31 11.06 0.76
C ILE A 244 14.55 11.95 0.84
N ALA A 245 14.59 12.80 1.87
CA ALA A 245 15.72 13.68 2.16
C ALA A 245 16.70 13.09 3.17
N GLN A 246 16.23 12.16 4.01
CA GLN A 246 17.07 11.60 5.05
C GLN A 246 16.68 10.17 5.39
N LEU A 247 17.70 9.30 5.43
CA LEU A 247 17.63 7.94 5.96
C LEU A 247 18.23 7.92 7.37
N GLN A 248 17.56 7.29 8.33
CA GLN A 248 18.03 7.21 9.71
C GLN A 248 18.09 5.75 10.18
N ARG A 249 19.24 5.33 10.72
CA ARG A 249 19.45 4.03 11.37
C ARG A 249 20.03 4.25 12.77
N GLY A 250 19.21 4.08 13.81
CA GLY A 250 19.57 4.46 15.16
C GLY A 250 19.88 5.97 15.25
N ARG A 251 21.11 6.31 15.64
CA ARG A 251 21.59 7.71 15.69
C ARG A 251 22.22 8.18 14.38
N ALA A 252 22.61 7.27 13.51
CA ALA A 252 23.22 7.59 12.21
C ALA A 252 22.18 8.16 11.25
N LYS A 253 22.56 9.23 10.54
CA LYS A 253 21.73 9.95 9.57
C LYS A 253 22.49 10.09 8.27
N HIS A 254 21.85 9.70 7.16
CA HIS A 254 22.36 9.87 5.82
C HIS A 254 21.43 10.81 5.03
N ARG A 255 21.99 11.83 4.39
CA ARG A 255 21.25 12.83 3.62
C ARG A 255 21.24 12.47 2.14
N LEU A 256 20.10 12.67 1.50
CA LEU A 256 19.89 12.57 0.07
C LEU A 256 19.51 13.95 -0.45
N VAL A 257 20.08 14.36 -1.58
CA VAL A 257 19.95 15.71 -2.12
C VAL A 257 19.42 15.76 -3.55
N GLN A 258 19.12 14.61 -4.14
CA GLN A 258 18.55 14.49 -5.49
C GLN A 258 17.14 13.92 -5.45
N TRP A 259 16.22 14.53 -6.22
CA TRP A 259 14.81 14.13 -6.29
C TRP A 259 14.24 14.31 -7.71
N SER A 260 15.09 14.24 -8.73
CA SER A 260 14.71 14.48 -10.11
C SER A 260 13.67 13.49 -10.61
N THR A 261 13.90 12.19 -10.36
CA THR A 261 12.98 11.11 -10.76
C THR A 261 11.64 11.22 -10.04
N ALA A 262 11.67 11.42 -8.72
CA ALA A 262 10.45 11.60 -7.94
C ALA A 262 9.62 12.79 -8.43
N ASN A 263 10.27 13.92 -8.75
CA ASN A 263 9.59 15.12 -9.25
C ASN A 263 8.99 14.89 -10.65
N GLN A 264 9.70 14.23 -11.56
CA GLN A 264 9.18 13.86 -12.88
C GLN A 264 7.96 12.94 -12.77
N LEU A 265 8.05 11.91 -11.93
CA LEU A 265 6.94 10.99 -11.65
C LEU A 265 5.74 11.70 -11.00
N CYS A 266 5.97 12.66 -10.08
CA CYS A 266 4.91 13.51 -9.55
C CYS A 266 4.21 14.31 -10.66
N GLY A 267 4.96 14.93 -11.56
CA GLY A 267 4.41 15.65 -12.70
C GLY A 267 3.58 14.76 -13.64
N LEU A 268 4.01 13.52 -13.89
CA LEU A 268 3.24 12.54 -14.66
C LEU A 268 1.94 12.16 -13.95
N LEU A 269 2.02 11.96 -12.63
CA LEU A 269 0.88 11.55 -11.80
C LEU A 269 -0.20 12.64 -11.69
N GLU A 270 0.17 13.90 -11.76
CA GLU A 270 -0.79 15.02 -11.71
C GLU A 270 -1.59 15.19 -13.00
N ARG A 271 -1.06 14.72 -14.12
CA ARG A 271 -1.74 14.74 -15.43
C ARG A 271 -2.79 13.63 -15.59
N GLN A 272 -2.84 12.66 -14.69
CA GLN A 272 -3.86 11.63 -14.60
C GLN A 272 -4.98 12.03 -13.64
#